data_5e0de2ab9bfab98314a5ef830e83b34d
#
_entry.id   5e0de2ab9bfab98314a5ef830e83b34d
#
_cell.length_a   1.000
_cell.length_b   1.000
_cell.length_c   1.000
_cell.angle_alpha   90.00
_cell.angle_beta   90.00
_cell.angle_gamma   90.00
#
_symmetry.space_group_name_H-M   'P 1'
#
loop_
_entity.id
_entity.type
_entity.pdbx_description
1 polymer ?
#
loop_
_entity_poly.entity_id
_entity_poly.type
_entity_poly.pdbx_seq_one_letter_code
_entity_poly.pdbx_strand_id
1 'polypeptide(L)'
;MAVITITKENFEAEVLKSAQPVLLDFWAAWCGPCRMLSPIVDEVAEERTDVKVGKVNVDEQPDLAAEFGVMSIPTLLLFENGKLVRQAGGARPKSGVLELLG
;
A
#
# COMPACT_ATOMS: atom_id res chain seq x y z
N MET A 1 -5.25 10.89 10.95
CA MET A 1 -5.06 9.49 10.52
C MET A 1 -3.96 9.41 9.52
N ALA A 2 -3.01 8.56 9.80
CA ALA A 2 -1.85 8.44 8.92
C ALA A 2 -2.12 7.53 7.70
N VAL A 3 -3.13 6.66 7.77
CA VAL A 3 -3.43 5.71 6.69
C VAL A 3 -4.75 6.07 6.02
N ILE A 4 -4.74 6.05 4.68
CA ILE A 4 -5.88 6.42 3.86
C ILE A 4 -6.46 5.16 3.21
N THR A 5 -7.79 5.04 3.22
CA THR A 5 -8.45 3.98 2.46
C THR A 5 -8.46 4.40 0.99
N ILE A 6 -7.83 3.60 0.14
CA ILE A 6 -7.75 3.88 -1.29
C ILE A 6 -8.78 3.07 -2.03
N THR A 7 -9.55 3.74 -2.86
CA THR A 7 -10.60 3.15 -3.68
C THR A 7 -10.40 3.57 -5.13
N LYS A 8 -11.14 2.95 -6.03
CA LYS A 8 -11.14 3.33 -7.43
C LYS A 8 -11.48 4.82 -7.60
N GLU A 9 -12.38 5.34 -6.76
CA GLU A 9 -12.84 6.72 -6.84
C GLU A 9 -11.79 7.74 -6.44
N ASN A 10 -10.92 7.42 -5.47
CA ASN A 10 -9.93 8.39 -5.00
C ASN A 10 -8.50 8.08 -5.47
N PHE A 11 -8.31 7.02 -6.24
CA PHE A 11 -6.97 6.57 -6.63
C PHE A 11 -6.21 7.66 -7.40
N GLU A 12 -6.85 8.28 -8.36
CA GLU A 12 -6.18 9.30 -9.17
C GLU A 12 -5.69 10.47 -8.30
N ALA A 13 -6.58 11.00 -7.47
CA ALA A 13 -6.25 12.16 -6.64
C ALA A 13 -5.22 11.83 -5.57
N GLU A 14 -5.37 10.67 -4.90
CA GLU A 14 -4.54 10.34 -3.76
C GLU A 14 -3.21 9.71 -4.14
N VAL A 15 -3.15 9.00 -5.24
CA VAL A 15 -1.95 8.26 -5.64
C VAL A 15 -1.28 8.89 -6.87
N LEU A 16 -2.01 9.03 -7.97
CA LEU A 16 -1.40 9.49 -9.22
C LEU A 16 -0.98 10.96 -9.16
N LYS A 17 -1.74 11.79 -8.46
CA LYS A 17 -1.48 13.22 -8.35
C LYS A 17 -0.79 13.60 -7.04
N SER A 18 -0.34 12.62 -6.27
CA SER A 18 0.31 12.90 -5.00
C SER A 18 1.68 13.55 -5.21
N ALA A 19 1.96 14.58 -4.41
CA ALA A 19 3.26 15.22 -4.38
C ALA A 19 4.27 14.40 -3.57
N GLN A 20 3.78 13.46 -2.75
CA GLN A 20 4.61 12.59 -1.92
C GLN A 20 4.67 11.21 -2.53
N PRO A 21 5.72 10.42 -2.24
CA PRO A 21 5.68 8.99 -2.53
C PRO A 21 4.49 8.34 -1.81
N VAL A 22 3.90 7.32 -2.43
CA VAL A 22 2.72 6.65 -1.88
C VAL A 22 3.00 5.16 -1.75
N LEU A 23 2.85 4.64 -0.55
CA LEU A 23 2.95 3.22 -0.28
C LEU A 23 1.53 2.66 -0.17
N LEU A 24 1.22 1.65 -0.98
CA LEU A 24 -0.09 0.99 -0.95
C LEU A 24 0.05 -0.44 -0.44
N ASP A 25 -0.81 -0.82 0.51
CA ASP A 25 -0.91 -2.16 1.06
C ASP A 25 -2.20 -2.79 0.52
N PHE A 26 -2.06 -3.78 -0.37
CA PHE A 26 -3.18 -4.55 -0.91
C PHE A 26 -3.45 -5.72 0.03
N TRP A 27 -4.68 -5.79 0.57
CA TRP A 27 -5.02 -6.72 1.64
C TRP A 27 -6.45 -7.23 1.53
N ALA A 28 -6.78 -8.24 2.33
CA ALA A 28 -8.15 -8.70 2.50
C ALA A 28 -8.38 -9.13 3.95
N ALA A 29 -9.63 -9.06 4.40
CA ALA A 29 -9.97 -9.36 5.80
C ALA A 29 -9.70 -10.82 6.17
N TRP A 30 -9.83 -11.75 5.20
CA TRP A 30 -9.61 -13.18 5.43
C TRP A 30 -8.15 -13.60 5.39
N CYS A 31 -7.25 -12.69 5.13
CA CYS A 31 -5.84 -12.99 4.90
C CYS A 31 -5.05 -12.87 6.21
N GLY A 32 -4.56 -13.99 6.73
CA GLY A 32 -3.75 -14.02 7.96
C GLY A 32 -2.49 -13.18 7.90
N PRO A 33 -1.63 -13.37 6.86
CA PRO A 33 -0.41 -12.57 6.73
C PRO A 33 -0.69 -11.07 6.59
N CYS A 34 -1.84 -10.71 5.97
CA CYS A 34 -2.23 -9.30 5.88
C CYS A 34 -2.46 -8.70 7.27
N ARG A 35 -3.08 -9.49 8.17
CA ARG A 35 -3.34 -9.01 9.54
C ARG A 35 -2.05 -8.83 10.33
N MET A 36 -1.01 -9.60 10.00
CA MET A 36 0.31 -9.44 10.64
C MET A 36 1.01 -8.18 10.12
N LEU A 37 0.87 -7.90 8.83
CA LEU A 37 1.53 -6.75 8.21
C LEU A 37 0.83 -5.43 8.54
N SER A 38 -0.49 -5.45 8.72
CA SER A 38 -1.29 -4.23 8.90
C SER A 38 -0.78 -3.30 10.01
N PRO A 39 -0.51 -3.79 11.24
CA PRO A 39 0.00 -2.89 12.28
C PRO A 39 1.41 -2.37 11.97
N ILE A 40 2.21 -3.12 11.23
CA ILE A 40 3.54 -2.68 10.81
C ILE A 40 3.41 -1.51 9.83
N VAL A 41 2.49 -1.62 8.87
CA VAL A 41 2.22 -0.55 7.91
C VAL A 41 1.70 0.70 8.63
N ASP A 42 0.81 0.52 9.60
CA ASP A 42 0.30 1.65 10.41
C ASP A 42 1.44 2.36 11.15
N GLU A 43 2.37 1.59 11.72
CA GLU A 43 3.50 2.14 12.44
C GLU A 43 4.44 2.92 11.52
N VAL A 44 4.70 2.38 10.31
CA VAL A 44 5.51 3.07 9.31
C VAL A 44 4.84 4.38 8.91
N ALA A 45 3.52 4.39 8.74
CA ALA A 45 2.78 5.59 8.39
C ALA A 45 2.94 6.69 9.45
N GLU A 46 2.97 6.30 10.74
CA GLU A 46 3.15 7.27 11.82
C GLU A 46 4.57 7.82 11.86
N GLU A 47 5.56 7.03 11.49
CA GLU A 47 6.97 7.43 11.57
C GLU A 47 7.47 8.16 10.32
N ARG A 48 7.00 7.73 9.14
CA ARG A 48 7.48 8.27 7.86
C ARG A 48 6.43 9.20 7.28
N THR A 49 6.37 10.42 7.81
CA THR A 49 5.39 11.42 7.37
C THR A 49 5.72 12.01 6.01
N ASP A 50 6.90 11.71 5.48
CA ASP A 50 7.29 12.07 4.12
C ASP A 50 6.66 11.17 3.05
N VAL A 51 6.03 10.08 3.48
CA VAL A 51 5.37 9.11 2.59
C VAL A 51 3.89 9.06 2.93
N LYS A 52 3.06 9.06 1.89
CA LYS A 52 1.62 8.83 2.06
C LYS A 52 1.40 7.32 2.09
N VAL A 53 0.61 6.83 3.03
CA VAL A 53 0.33 5.40 3.15
C VAL A 53 -1.15 5.15 2.95
N GLY A 54 -1.48 4.24 2.04
CA GLY A 54 -2.86 3.85 1.78
C GLY A 54 -3.04 2.34 1.82
N LYS A 55 -4.27 1.92 2.03
CA LYS A 55 -4.64 0.51 2.01
C LYS A 55 -5.73 0.27 0.99
N VAL A 56 -5.60 -0.81 0.23
CA VAL A 56 -6.56 -1.22 -0.79
C VAL A 56 -7.11 -2.59 -0.42
N ASN A 57 -8.40 -2.67 -0.17
CA ASN A 57 -9.07 -3.95 0.08
C ASN A 57 -9.37 -4.60 -1.28
N VAL A 58 -8.71 -5.72 -1.58
CA VAL A 58 -8.82 -6.34 -2.91
C VAL A 58 -10.22 -6.90 -3.19
N ASP A 59 -10.98 -7.24 -2.14
CA ASP A 59 -12.34 -7.74 -2.32
C ASP A 59 -13.28 -6.62 -2.75
N GLU A 60 -13.02 -5.40 -2.27
CA GLU A 60 -13.83 -4.23 -2.62
C GLU A 60 -13.32 -3.52 -3.86
N GLN A 61 -12.02 -3.64 -4.16
CA GLN A 61 -11.38 -2.96 -5.27
C GLN A 61 -10.67 -3.95 -6.19
N PRO A 62 -11.41 -4.91 -6.78
CA PRO A 62 -10.77 -5.92 -7.64
C PRO A 62 -10.15 -5.32 -8.90
N ASP A 63 -10.69 -4.21 -9.39
CA ASP A 63 -10.16 -3.55 -10.58
C ASP A 63 -8.76 -2.99 -10.33
N LEU A 64 -8.53 -2.41 -9.15
CA LEU A 64 -7.21 -1.88 -8.81
C LEU A 64 -6.20 -3.02 -8.68
N ALA A 65 -6.59 -4.12 -8.04
CA ALA A 65 -5.71 -5.27 -7.91
C ALA A 65 -5.32 -5.82 -9.28
N ALA A 66 -6.30 -5.93 -10.19
CA ALA A 66 -6.06 -6.43 -11.54
C ALA A 66 -5.16 -5.49 -12.34
N GLU A 67 -5.39 -4.19 -12.20
CA GLU A 67 -4.64 -3.17 -12.94
C GLU A 67 -3.13 -3.26 -12.66
N PHE A 68 -2.76 -3.54 -11.41
CA PHE A 68 -1.35 -3.60 -11.02
C PHE A 68 -0.82 -5.02 -10.89
N GLY A 69 -1.59 -6.00 -11.39
CA GLY A 69 -1.14 -7.39 -11.40
C GLY A 69 -0.97 -8.00 -10.02
N VAL A 70 -1.74 -7.54 -9.04
CA VAL A 70 -1.69 -8.08 -7.68
C VAL A 70 -2.44 -9.40 -7.66
N MET A 71 -1.69 -10.51 -7.64
CA MET A 71 -2.25 -11.86 -7.69
C MET A 71 -2.21 -12.55 -6.34
N SER A 72 -1.46 -12.04 -5.41
CA SER A 72 -1.36 -12.58 -4.05
C SER A 72 -1.32 -11.42 -3.07
N ILE A 73 -1.72 -11.67 -1.82
CA ILE A 73 -1.75 -10.65 -0.77
C ILE A 73 -1.08 -11.19 0.49
N PRO A 74 -0.48 -10.31 1.30
CA PRO A 74 -0.36 -8.88 1.07
C PRO A 74 0.64 -8.56 -0.02
N THR A 75 0.44 -7.43 -0.70
CA THR A 75 1.40 -6.91 -1.67
C THR A 75 1.54 -5.42 -1.40
N LEU A 76 2.79 -4.96 -1.32
CA LEU A 76 3.10 -3.54 -1.15
C LEU A 76 3.54 -2.96 -2.49
N LEU A 77 2.96 -1.82 -2.86
CA LEU A 77 3.35 -1.08 -4.06
C LEU A 77 3.81 0.30 -3.65
N LEU A 78 4.93 0.76 -4.22
CA LEU A 78 5.42 2.11 -3.98
C LEU A 78 5.31 2.92 -5.26
N PHE A 79 4.62 4.05 -5.19
CA PHE A 79 4.45 4.98 -6.28
C PHE A 79 5.24 6.25 -6.01
N GLU A 80 5.87 6.80 -7.06
CA GLU A 80 6.54 8.09 -7.00
C GLU A 80 6.18 8.87 -8.26
N ASN A 81 5.69 10.09 -8.08
CA ASN A 81 5.28 10.95 -9.19
C ASN A 81 4.28 10.26 -10.13
N GLY A 82 3.33 9.53 -9.53
CA GLY A 82 2.28 8.84 -10.28
C GLY A 82 2.70 7.55 -10.94
N LYS A 83 3.91 7.05 -10.69
CA LYS A 83 4.43 5.84 -11.33
C LYS A 83 4.77 4.78 -10.29
N LEU A 84 4.44 3.53 -10.61
CA LEU A 84 4.82 2.38 -9.78
C LEU A 84 6.33 2.17 -9.94
N VAL A 85 7.09 2.31 -8.85
CA VAL A 85 8.55 2.21 -8.90
C VAL A 85 9.09 0.95 -8.23
N ARG A 86 8.37 0.40 -7.23
CA ARG A 86 8.77 -0.82 -6.54
C ARG A 86 7.55 -1.59 -6.09
N GLN A 87 7.72 -2.91 -5.96
CA GLN A 87 6.68 -3.73 -5.36
C GLN A 87 7.30 -4.90 -4.61
N ALA A 88 6.59 -5.39 -3.62
CA ALA A 88 7.04 -6.52 -2.82
C ALA A 88 5.84 -7.31 -2.33
N GLY A 89 5.87 -8.63 -2.56
CA GLY A 89 4.82 -9.53 -2.10
C GLY A 89 5.15 -10.19 -0.79
N GLY A 90 4.11 -10.48 0.00
CA GLY A 90 4.24 -11.20 1.25
C GLY A 90 4.45 -10.30 2.46
N ALA A 91 4.14 -10.84 3.64
CA ALA A 91 4.38 -10.15 4.90
C ALA A 91 5.89 -10.05 5.15
N ARG A 92 6.29 -8.96 5.78
CA ARG A 92 7.70 -8.70 6.08
C ARG A 92 7.82 -7.88 7.35
N PRO A 93 9.00 -7.91 8.01
CA PRO A 93 9.19 -7.10 9.20
C PRO A 93 9.27 -5.62 8.83
N LYS A 94 9.15 -4.77 9.84
CA LYS A 94 9.19 -3.31 9.65
C LYS A 94 10.43 -2.88 8.87
N SER A 95 11.59 -3.48 9.15
CA SER A 95 12.81 -3.16 8.43
C SER A 95 12.68 -3.39 6.92
N GLY A 96 11.96 -4.45 6.54
CA GLY A 96 11.72 -4.75 5.12
C GLY A 96 10.81 -3.73 4.46
N VAL A 97 9.82 -3.23 5.19
CA VAL A 97 8.95 -2.16 4.68
C VAL A 97 9.74 -0.87 4.50
N LEU A 98 10.57 -0.52 5.50
CA LEU A 98 11.40 0.67 5.42
C LEU A 98 12.40 0.60 4.28
N GLU A 99 12.96 -0.58 4.03
CA GLU A 99 13.87 -0.78 2.88
C GLU A 99 13.16 -0.51 1.56
N LEU A 100 11.89 -0.91 1.45
CA LEU A 100 11.13 -0.68 0.23
C LEU A 100 10.97 0.81 -0.05
N LEU A 101 10.84 1.61 1.01
CA LEU A 101 10.70 3.05 0.87
C LEU A 101 12.00 3.75 0.47
N GLY A 102 13.13 3.17 0.81
CA GLY A 102 14.43 3.73 0.49
C GLY A 102 14.98 4.71 1.51
#